data_7709df84a85d1c9ba228697ed1c58fb7
#
_entry.id   7709df84a85d1c9ba228697ed1c58fb7
#
_cell.length_a   1.000
_cell.length_b   1.000
_cell.length_c   1.000
_cell.angle_alpha   90.00
_cell.angle_beta   90.00
_cell.angle_gamma   90.00
#
_symmetry.space_group_name_H-M   'P 1'
#
loop_
_entity.id
_entity.type
_entity.pdbx_description
1 polymer ?
#
loop_
_entity_poly.entity_id
_entity_poly.type
_entity_poly.pdbx_seq_one_letter_code
_entity_poly.pdbx_strand_id
1 'polypeptide(L)'
;IKTSNFQRLTASVNLAPSFFDDHLKFNINAKYMYGKNRYADAGAAVGGALSIAPTHPVYGTGDAFKFSGGYWQNMQATDGFSDKDWTYTTDKNTPQNPLAALEQRNKKANSNDFVGNVEVDYKVHFLPDLRLHASIGGEYADGNEREIVSPYSYTNNYYGWNGLSTQYKYNISSVSYTHLR
;
A
#
# COMPACT_ATOMS: atom_id res chain seq x y z
N ILE A 1 4.79 14.05 4.43
CA ILE A 1 3.99 14.64 3.35
C ILE A 1 2.53 14.57 3.75
N LYS A 2 1.76 15.65 3.50
CA LYS A 2 0.31 15.66 3.73
C LYS A 2 -0.35 14.46 3.03
N THR A 3 -1.31 13.82 3.68
CA THR A 3 -2.05 12.64 3.24
C THR A 3 -1.31 11.28 3.32
N SER A 4 -0.01 11.24 3.59
CA SER A 4 0.70 9.98 3.85
C SER A 4 0.52 9.55 5.31
N ASN A 5 0.21 8.27 5.52
CA ASN A 5 0.13 7.66 6.85
C ASN A 5 0.55 6.20 6.78
N PHE A 6 1.28 5.75 7.80
CA PHE A 6 1.68 4.37 7.97
C PHE A 6 1.45 3.91 9.41
N GLN A 7 0.78 2.80 9.58
CA GLN A 7 0.57 2.14 10.85
C GLN A 7 0.92 0.68 10.72
N ARG A 8 1.64 0.13 11.68
CA ARG A 8 1.98 -1.29 11.73
C ARG A 8 1.85 -1.81 13.16
N LEU A 9 1.15 -2.92 13.30
CA LEU A 9 1.12 -3.75 14.50
C LEU A 9 1.93 -5.01 14.21
N THR A 10 2.82 -5.38 15.12
CA THR A 10 3.57 -6.62 15.05
C THR A 10 3.43 -7.34 16.38
N ALA A 11 3.02 -8.59 16.34
CA ALA A 11 3.02 -9.50 17.46
C ALA A 11 3.92 -10.70 17.13
N SER A 12 4.75 -11.14 18.09
CA SER A 12 5.59 -12.32 17.92
C SER A 12 5.61 -13.15 19.20
N VAL A 13 5.68 -14.45 19.01
CA VAL A 13 5.78 -15.43 20.08
C VAL A 13 6.91 -16.39 19.74
N ASN A 14 7.80 -16.61 20.72
CA ASN A 14 8.86 -17.60 20.66
C ASN A 14 8.73 -18.48 21.88
N LEU A 15 8.58 -19.78 21.66
CA LEU A 15 8.46 -20.78 22.71
C LEU A 15 9.48 -21.90 22.47
N ALA A 16 10.18 -22.27 23.50
CA ALA A 16 11.17 -23.36 23.45
C ALA A 16 10.96 -24.37 24.59
N PRO A 17 9.80 -25.03 24.66
CA PRO A 17 9.55 -26.03 25.70
C PRO A 17 10.40 -27.28 25.49
N SER A 18 10.87 -27.86 26.61
CA SER A 18 11.52 -29.18 26.65
C SER A 18 10.76 -30.13 27.55
N PHE A 19 10.78 -31.42 27.20
CA PHE A 19 10.08 -32.49 27.89
C PHE A 19 10.98 -33.70 28.01
N PHE A 20 10.68 -34.57 28.99
CA PHE A 20 11.37 -35.84 29.23
C PHE A 20 12.88 -35.65 29.44
N ASP A 21 13.28 -34.81 30.39
CA ASP A 21 14.68 -34.53 30.71
C ASP A 21 15.49 -34.13 29.46
N ASP A 22 14.95 -33.17 28.69
CA ASP A 22 15.54 -32.65 27.47
C ASP A 22 15.62 -33.62 26.28
N HIS A 23 14.93 -34.74 26.33
CA HIS A 23 14.89 -35.68 25.21
C HIS A 23 14.00 -35.18 24.07
N LEU A 24 12.97 -34.36 24.35
CA LEU A 24 12.10 -33.78 23.35
C LEU A 24 12.10 -32.25 23.51
N LYS A 25 12.57 -31.57 22.50
CA LYS A 25 12.61 -30.09 22.45
C LYS A 25 11.81 -29.57 21.28
N PHE A 26 11.06 -28.54 21.55
CA PHE A 26 10.37 -27.77 20.51
C PHE A 26 10.97 -26.37 20.43
N ASN A 27 11.02 -25.84 19.23
CA ASN A 27 11.27 -24.42 18.99
C ASN A 27 10.13 -23.90 18.10
N ILE A 28 9.24 -23.10 18.68
CA ILE A 28 8.04 -22.59 18.02
C ILE A 28 8.19 -21.09 17.89
N ASN A 29 8.20 -20.61 16.66
CA ASN A 29 8.22 -19.19 16.36
C ASN A 29 7.00 -18.83 15.53
N ALA A 30 6.29 -17.79 15.95
CA ALA A 30 5.18 -17.25 15.21
C ALA A 30 5.24 -15.72 15.24
N LYS A 31 4.99 -15.11 14.09
CA LYS A 31 4.97 -13.67 13.94
C LYS A 31 3.78 -13.26 13.07
N TYR A 32 3.01 -12.34 13.59
CA TYR A 32 1.91 -11.71 12.88
C TYR A 32 2.18 -10.22 12.70
N MET A 33 1.95 -9.71 11.51
CA MET A 33 2.07 -8.29 11.18
C MET A 33 0.79 -7.81 10.49
N TYR A 34 0.27 -6.71 11.00
CA TYR A 34 -0.80 -5.96 10.34
C TYR A 34 -0.27 -4.60 9.92
N GLY A 35 -0.41 -4.28 8.65
CA GLY A 35 -0.01 -3.00 8.05
C GLY A 35 -1.20 -2.22 7.52
N LYS A 36 -1.21 -0.91 7.74
CA LYS A 36 -2.16 0.01 7.15
C LYS A 36 -1.42 1.21 6.58
N ASN A 37 -1.54 1.40 5.28
CA ASN A 37 -0.87 2.45 4.53
C ASN A 37 -1.88 3.39 3.86
N ARG A 38 -1.59 4.68 3.89
CA ARG A 38 -2.14 5.65 2.97
C ARG A 38 -0.98 6.29 2.20
N TYR A 39 -0.99 6.14 0.89
CA TYR A 39 0.06 6.65 0.03
C TYR A 39 -0.29 8.05 -0.47
N ALA A 40 0.69 8.95 -0.40
CA ALA A 40 0.63 10.25 -1.05
C ALA A 40 1.27 10.17 -2.43
N ASP A 41 0.76 10.90 -3.40
CA ASP A 41 1.44 11.09 -4.69
C ASP A 41 2.57 12.12 -4.54
N ALA A 42 3.64 11.68 -3.88
CA ALA A 42 4.77 12.56 -3.56
C ALA A 42 5.51 13.03 -4.82
N GLY A 43 5.63 12.18 -5.84
CA GLY A 43 6.29 12.51 -7.09
C GLY A 43 5.56 13.65 -7.83
N ALA A 44 4.26 13.51 -8.00
CA ALA A 44 3.44 14.52 -8.62
C ALA A 44 3.39 15.84 -7.82
N ALA A 45 3.32 15.74 -6.49
CA ALA A 45 3.30 16.92 -5.63
C ALA A 45 4.63 17.70 -5.65
N VAL A 46 5.77 16.99 -5.56
CA VAL A 46 7.10 17.62 -5.62
C VAL A 46 7.38 18.16 -7.00
N GLY A 47 7.10 17.39 -8.06
CA GLY A 47 7.26 17.85 -9.43
C GLY A 47 6.42 19.10 -9.73
N GLY A 48 5.17 19.11 -9.29
CA GLY A 48 4.30 20.29 -9.40
C GLY A 48 4.86 21.49 -8.64
N ALA A 49 5.29 21.29 -7.37
CA ALA A 49 5.82 22.35 -6.54
C ALA A 49 7.12 22.99 -7.08
N LEU A 50 7.95 22.21 -7.77
CA LEU A 50 9.19 22.71 -8.39
C LEU A 50 8.95 23.42 -9.73
N SER A 51 7.85 23.12 -10.40
CA SER A 51 7.58 23.58 -11.76
C SER A 51 6.55 24.71 -11.84
N ILE A 52 5.67 24.82 -10.83
CA ILE A 52 4.66 25.87 -10.79
C ILE A 52 5.26 27.19 -10.27
N ALA A 53 4.86 28.30 -10.84
CA ALA A 53 5.34 29.59 -10.34
C ALA A 53 4.83 29.87 -8.92
N PRO A 54 5.68 30.30 -7.98
CA PRO A 54 5.30 30.50 -6.57
C PRO A 54 4.28 31.64 -6.37
N THR A 55 4.05 32.45 -7.39
CA THR A 55 3.04 33.53 -7.41
C THR A 55 1.61 33.02 -7.62
N HIS A 56 1.44 31.78 -8.06
CA HIS A 56 0.11 31.21 -8.26
C HIS A 56 -0.54 30.81 -6.95
N PRO A 57 -1.84 31.11 -6.75
CA PRO A 57 -2.55 30.68 -5.55
C PRO A 57 -2.77 29.18 -5.56
N VAL A 58 -3.00 28.60 -4.37
CA VAL A 58 -3.34 27.18 -4.25
C VAL A 58 -4.74 26.88 -4.78
N TYR A 59 -5.68 27.77 -4.52
CA TYR A 59 -7.08 27.67 -4.96
C TYR A 59 -7.40 28.71 -6.00
N GLY A 60 -8.17 28.32 -6.99
CA GLY A 60 -8.64 29.23 -8.05
C GLY A 60 -9.99 29.83 -7.71
N THR A 61 -10.20 31.08 -8.16
CA THR A 61 -11.47 31.78 -8.08
C THR A 61 -12.04 31.96 -9.48
N GLY A 62 -13.29 31.58 -9.70
CA GLY A 62 -13.95 31.66 -11.01
C GLY A 62 -14.46 30.31 -11.53
N ASP A 63 -15.26 30.35 -12.58
CA ASP A 63 -16.02 29.20 -13.08
C ASP A 63 -15.11 28.08 -13.66
N ALA A 64 -13.99 28.44 -14.27
CA ALA A 64 -13.05 27.49 -14.85
C ALA A 64 -12.51 26.51 -13.79
N PHE A 65 -12.27 26.98 -12.55
CA PHE A 65 -11.68 26.15 -11.50
C PHE A 65 -12.66 25.16 -10.85
N LYS A 66 -13.96 25.27 -11.14
CA LYS A 66 -14.93 24.21 -10.77
C LYS A 66 -14.56 22.88 -11.41
N PHE A 67 -13.99 22.92 -12.60
CA PHE A 67 -13.56 21.72 -13.34
C PHE A 67 -12.22 21.13 -12.88
N SER A 68 -11.48 21.84 -12.03
CA SER A 68 -10.30 21.33 -11.32
C SER A 68 -10.57 21.04 -9.84
N GLY A 69 -11.83 21.03 -9.41
CA GLY A 69 -12.23 20.82 -8.01
C GLY A 69 -11.88 21.99 -7.10
N GLY A 70 -11.81 23.21 -7.63
CA GLY A 70 -11.49 24.44 -6.90
C GLY A 70 -10.00 24.72 -6.73
N TYR A 71 -9.12 23.86 -7.22
CA TYR A 71 -7.66 24.10 -7.20
C TYR A 71 -7.27 24.98 -8.38
N TRP A 72 -6.31 25.89 -8.14
CA TRP A 72 -5.72 26.64 -9.24
C TRP A 72 -4.97 25.69 -10.16
N GLN A 73 -5.25 25.78 -11.45
CA GLN A 73 -4.61 25.01 -12.50
C GLN A 73 -4.67 25.80 -13.79
N ASN A 74 -3.69 25.67 -14.69
CA ASN A 74 -3.85 26.22 -16.01
C ASN A 74 -5.01 25.49 -16.71
N MET A 75 -6.05 26.26 -17.02
CA MET A 75 -7.26 25.79 -17.65
C MET A 75 -7.35 26.35 -19.05
N GLN A 76 -7.81 25.53 -19.98
CA GLN A 76 -8.12 25.96 -21.36
C GLN A 76 -9.60 25.73 -21.64
N ALA A 77 -10.18 26.65 -22.43
CA ALA A 77 -11.54 26.46 -22.89
C ALA A 77 -11.63 25.28 -23.86
N THR A 78 -12.75 24.60 -23.87
CA THR A 78 -13.02 23.48 -24.76
C THR A 78 -14.44 23.53 -25.30
N ASP A 79 -14.65 23.07 -26.53
CA ASP A 79 -15.94 23.05 -27.21
C ASP A 79 -16.78 21.80 -26.87
N GLY A 80 -16.84 21.44 -25.62
CA GLY A 80 -17.49 20.22 -25.17
C GLY A 80 -16.57 18.99 -25.29
N PHE A 81 -15.74 18.83 -24.29
CA PHE A 81 -14.81 17.71 -24.21
C PHE A 81 -15.47 16.59 -23.39
N SER A 82 -15.68 15.45 -24.03
CA SER A 82 -16.32 14.28 -23.44
C SER A 82 -17.83 14.40 -23.15
N ASP A 83 -18.41 13.33 -22.62
CA ASP A 83 -19.83 13.20 -22.23
C ASP A 83 -20.25 14.11 -21.05
N LYS A 84 -19.42 15.08 -20.64
CA LYS A 84 -19.60 15.87 -19.41
C LYS A 84 -20.02 17.32 -19.62
N ASP A 85 -20.25 17.80 -20.78
CA ASP A 85 -20.55 19.22 -21.05
C ASP A 85 -19.56 20.22 -20.38
N TRP A 86 -18.31 19.79 -20.20
CA TRP A 86 -17.29 20.64 -19.59
C TRP A 86 -16.78 21.68 -20.56
N THR A 87 -16.88 22.93 -20.17
CA THR A 87 -16.42 24.08 -20.97
C THR A 87 -14.94 24.39 -20.74
N TYR A 88 -14.32 23.81 -19.74
CA TYR A 88 -12.91 23.96 -19.42
C TYR A 88 -12.26 22.64 -19.09
N THR A 89 -11.02 22.47 -19.51
CA THR A 89 -10.16 21.35 -19.17
C THR A 89 -8.77 21.83 -18.74
N THR A 90 -8.01 20.98 -18.07
CA THR A 90 -6.63 21.31 -17.70
C THR A 90 -5.72 21.33 -18.94
N ASP A 91 -4.80 22.28 -19.01
CA ASP A 91 -3.75 22.27 -20.03
C ASP A 91 -2.66 21.24 -19.65
N LYS A 92 -2.50 20.22 -20.47
CA LYS A 92 -1.56 19.11 -20.27
C LYS A 92 -0.09 19.53 -20.31
N ASN A 93 0.22 20.68 -20.89
CA ASN A 93 1.60 21.15 -21.05
C ASN A 93 2.07 21.95 -19.83
N THR A 94 1.24 22.08 -18.82
CA THR A 94 1.53 22.85 -17.60
C THR A 94 1.63 21.95 -16.38
N PRO A 95 2.41 22.34 -15.35
CA PRO A 95 2.52 21.56 -14.14
C PRO A 95 1.18 21.51 -13.38
N GLN A 96 0.93 20.36 -12.73
CA GLN A 96 -0.24 20.21 -11.89
C GLN A 96 -0.08 20.90 -10.54
N ASN A 97 -1.19 21.33 -9.96
CA ASN A 97 -1.21 21.87 -8.61
C ASN A 97 -0.76 20.81 -7.59
N PRO A 98 0.30 21.07 -6.79
CA PRO A 98 0.86 20.09 -5.87
C PRO A 98 -0.10 19.65 -4.75
N LEU A 99 -0.96 20.54 -4.28
CA LEU A 99 -1.93 20.21 -3.26
C LEU A 99 -3.08 19.37 -3.85
N ALA A 100 -3.54 19.71 -5.05
CA ALA A 100 -4.53 18.91 -5.77
C ALA A 100 -4.03 17.48 -6.02
N ALA A 101 -2.76 17.32 -6.41
CA ALA A 101 -2.14 16.00 -6.59
C ALA A 101 -2.21 15.12 -5.33
N LEU A 102 -2.07 15.72 -4.14
CA LEU A 102 -2.15 15.00 -2.87
C LEU A 102 -3.60 14.71 -2.42
N GLU A 103 -4.53 15.61 -2.67
CA GLU A 103 -5.88 15.55 -2.11
C GLU A 103 -6.89 14.88 -3.04
N GLN A 104 -6.70 14.98 -4.35
CA GLN A 104 -7.58 14.38 -5.34
C GLN A 104 -7.29 12.89 -5.63
N ARG A 105 -6.25 12.34 -5.01
CA ARG A 105 -5.89 10.93 -5.06
C ARG A 105 -5.92 10.31 -3.67
N ASN A 106 -6.64 9.22 -3.49
CA ASN A 106 -6.75 8.50 -2.23
C ASN A 106 -6.40 7.04 -2.44
N LYS A 107 -5.14 6.70 -2.16
CA LYS A 107 -4.61 5.34 -2.26
C LYS A 107 -4.34 4.79 -0.88
N LYS A 108 -5.06 3.71 -0.54
CA LYS A 108 -4.94 3.01 0.74
C LYS A 108 -4.66 1.54 0.51
N ALA A 109 -3.84 0.96 1.37
CA ALA A 109 -3.59 -0.47 1.41
C ALA A 109 -3.59 -0.98 2.84
N ASN A 110 -4.08 -2.21 3.00
CA ASN A 110 -3.97 -2.99 4.23
C ASN A 110 -3.28 -4.30 3.88
N SER A 111 -2.40 -4.78 4.76
CA SER A 111 -1.78 -6.10 4.66
C SER A 111 -1.87 -6.84 5.97
N ASN A 112 -2.01 -8.16 5.89
CA ASN A 112 -1.85 -9.09 6.97
C ASN A 112 -0.76 -10.08 6.55
N ASP A 113 0.21 -10.28 7.41
CA ASP A 113 1.31 -11.20 7.17
C ASP A 113 1.47 -12.09 8.41
N PHE A 114 1.45 -13.39 8.21
CA PHE A 114 1.71 -14.38 9.24
C PHE A 114 2.86 -15.27 8.79
N VAL A 115 3.85 -15.40 9.65
CA VAL A 115 4.98 -16.31 9.45
C VAL A 115 5.14 -17.15 10.71
N GLY A 116 5.28 -18.44 10.53
CA GLY A 116 5.49 -19.36 11.65
C GLY A 116 6.36 -20.53 11.26
N ASN A 117 7.14 -21.02 12.23
CA ASN A 117 7.84 -22.28 12.12
C ASN A 117 7.80 -23.06 13.43
N VAL A 118 7.84 -24.35 13.30
CA VAL A 118 7.96 -25.31 14.40
C VAL A 118 9.12 -26.24 14.08
N GLU A 119 10.04 -26.35 15.00
CA GLU A 119 11.15 -27.30 14.98
C GLU A 119 10.98 -28.27 16.13
N VAL A 120 11.29 -29.51 15.88
CA VAL A 120 11.21 -30.60 16.85
C VAL A 120 12.54 -31.36 16.86
N ASP A 121 13.18 -31.43 18.00
CA ASP A 121 14.36 -32.25 18.26
C ASP A 121 14.01 -33.35 19.24
N TYR A 122 14.19 -34.59 18.82
CA TYR A 122 13.98 -35.76 19.68
C TYR A 122 15.23 -36.60 19.80
N LYS A 123 15.75 -36.71 21.03
CA LYS A 123 16.83 -37.61 21.42
C LYS A 123 16.24 -38.95 21.84
N VAL A 124 16.55 -40.00 21.10
CA VAL A 124 15.97 -41.34 21.34
C VAL A 124 16.43 -41.90 22.67
N HIS A 125 15.50 -42.30 23.54
CA HIS A 125 15.79 -42.74 24.91
C HIS A 125 16.72 -43.94 25.02
N PHE A 126 16.56 -44.95 24.15
CA PHE A 126 17.35 -46.18 24.15
C PHE A 126 18.61 -46.08 23.27
N LEU A 127 18.76 -45.01 22.50
CA LEU A 127 19.93 -44.74 21.64
C LEU A 127 20.30 -43.26 21.72
N PRO A 128 20.93 -42.81 22.81
CA PRO A 128 21.14 -41.36 23.07
C PRO A 128 21.97 -40.60 22.02
N ASP A 129 22.74 -41.35 21.23
CA ASP A 129 23.53 -40.76 20.12
C ASP A 129 22.67 -40.47 18.88
N LEU A 130 21.46 -41.04 18.81
CA LEU A 130 20.51 -40.81 17.71
C LEU A 130 19.60 -39.63 18.05
N ARG A 131 19.62 -38.61 17.21
CA ARG A 131 18.73 -37.45 17.27
C ARG A 131 17.91 -37.35 15.99
N LEU A 132 16.63 -37.15 16.16
CA LEU A 132 15.71 -36.87 15.08
C LEU A 132 15.33 -35.38 15.10
N HIS A 133 15.58 -34.68 14.00
CA HIS A 133 15.23 -33.29 13.84
C HIS A 133 14.24 -33.14 12.71
N ALA A 134 13.17 -32.38 12.96
CA ALA A 134 12.17 -32.03 11.96
C ALA A 134 11.82 -30.55 12.08
N SER A 135 11.69 -29.87 10.96
CA SER A 135 11.25 -28.47 10.89
C SER A 135 10.15 -28.31 9.87
N ILE A 136 9.11 -27.60 10.24
CA ILE A 136 8.05 -27.17 9.35
C ILE A 136 7.79 -25.69 9.55
N GLY A 137 7.74 -24.93 8.45
CA GLY A 137 7.44 -23.51 8.45
C GLY A 137 6.44 -23.14 7.38
N GLY A 138 5.71 -22.07 7.62
CA GLY A 138 4.75 -21.55 6.67
C GLY A 138 4.64 -20.04 6.76
N GLU A 139 4.25 -19.46 5.63
CA GLU A 139 3.94 -18.05 5.48
C GLU A 139 2.57 -17.90 4.82
N TYR A 140 1.81 -16.96 5.34
CA TYR A 140 0.55 -16.54 4.77
C TYR A 140 0.52 -15.02 4.74
N ALA A 141 0.31 -14.43 3.57
CA ALA A 141 0.16 -13.00 3.42
C ALA A 141 -1.08 -12.70 2.58
N ASP A 142 -1.88 -11.77 3.03
CA ASP A 142 -2.98 -11.21 2.25
C ASP A 142 -2.95 -9.68 2.28
N GLY A 143 -3.45 -9.07 1.23
CA GLY A 143 -3.52 -7.63 1.14
C GLY A 143 -4.62 -7.13 0.22
N ASN A 144 -5.05 -5.92 0.53
CA ASN A 144 -6.04 -5.21 -0.23
C ASN A 144 -5.58 -3.77 -0.44
N GLU A 145 -5.50 -3.35 -1.68
CA GLU A 145 -5.22 -1.97 -2.07
C GLU A 145 -6.42 -1.38 -2.79
N ARG A 146 -6.78 -0.16 -2.42
CA ARG A 146 -7.83 0.62 -3.09
C ARG A 146 -7.31 2.01 -3.42
N GLU A 147 -7.45 2.39 -4.67
CA GLU A 147 -7.15 3.71 -5.17
C GLU A 147 -8.41 4.37 -5.74
N ILE A 148 -8.64 5.61 -5.35
CA ILE A 148 -9.71 6.46 -5.86
C ILE A 148 -9.06 7.77 -6.32
N VAL A 149 -9.31 8.13 -7.57
CA VAL A 149 -8.86 9.39 -8.17
C VAL A 149 -10.08 10.21 -8.58
N SER A 150 -10.10 11.45 -8.14
CA SER A 150 -11.19 12.39 -8.46
C SER A 150 -11.32 12.63 -9.97
N PRO A 151 -12.56 12.79 -10.50
CA PRO A 151 -12.75 13.24 -11.89
C PRO A 151 -12.13 14.61 -12.17
N TYR A 152 -12.01 15.44 -11.13
CA TYR A 152 -11.41 16.78 -11.21
C TYR A 152 -9.89 16.79 -11.10
N SER A 153 -9.25 15.62 -10.92
CA SER A 153 -7.79 15.52 -10.90
C SER A 153 -7.20 15.93 -12.25
N TYR A 154 -5.96 16.41 -12.23
CA TYR A 154 -5.27 16.88 -13.43
C TYR A 154 -5.42 15.94 -14.64
N THR A 155 -5.10 14.65 -14.46
CA THR A 155 -5.15 13.66 -15.52
C THR A 155 -6.58 13.34 -15.96
N ASN A 156 -7.49 13.10 -15.01
CA ASN A 156 -8.87 12.73 -15.35
C ASN A 156 -9.64 13.90 -15.99
N ASN A 157 -9.38 15.11 -15.53
CA ASN A 157 -9.96 16.30 -16.13
C ASN A 157 -9.49 16.44 -17.58
N TYR A 158 -8.19 16.32 -17.81
CA TYR A 158 -7.62 16.43 -19.16
C TYR A 158 -8.22 15.42 -20.15
N TYR A 159 -8.38 14.15 -19.73
CA TYR A 159 -8.97 13.11 -20.58
C TYR A 159 -10.50 13.07 -20.52
N GLY A 160 -11.15 13.92 -19.76
CA GLY A 160 -12.60 13.91 -19.58
C GLY A 160 -13.13 12.67 -18.84
N TRP A 161 -12.33 11.98 -18.07
CA TRP A 161 -12.73 10.77 -17.36
C TRP A 161 -13.57 11.06 -16.11
N ASN A 162 -14.51 10.16 -15.80
CA ASN A 162 -15.40 10.28 -14.63
C ASN A 162 -14.72 9.93 -13.29
N GLY A 163 -13.39 9.88 -13.26
CA GLY A 163 -12.63 9.41 -12.12
C GLY A 163 -12.17 7.97 -12.30
N LEU A 164 -11.34 7.51 -11.39
CA LEU A 164 -10.79 6.15 -11.36
C LEU A 164 -11.02 5.54 -9.99
N SER A 165 -11.54 4.32 -9.94
CA SER A 165 -11.55 3.51 -8.74
C SER A 165 -10.99 2.13 -9.07
N THR A 166 -9.86 1.80 -8.47
CA THR A 166 -9.18 0.51 -8.66
C THR A 166 -9.08 -0.21 -7.33
N GLN A 167 -9.27 -1.51 -7.34
CA GLN A 167 -9.09 -2.37 -6.18
C GLN A 167 -8.27 -3.58 -6.58
N TYR A 168 -7.19 -3.82 -5.84
CA TYR A 168 -6.34 -5.01 -5.96
C TYR A 168 -6.42 -5.82 -4.68
N LYS A 169 -6.52 -7.14 -4.83
CA LYS A 169 -6.39 -8.11 -3.75
C LYS A 169 -5.32 -9.10 -4.12
N TYR A 170 -4.48 -9.46 -3.16
CA TYR A 170 -3.49 -10.51 -3.31
C TYR A 170 -3.52 -11.45 -2.13
N ASN A 171 -3.17 -12.69 -2.38
CA ASN A 171 -3.00 -13.72 -1.37
C ASN A 171 -1.76 -14.53 -1.76
N ILE A 172 -0.87 -14.74 -0.81
CA ILE A 172 0.34 -15.53 -0.98
C ILE A 172 0.37 -16.53 0.18
N SER A 173 0.60 -17.80 -0.14
CA SER A 173 0.84 -18.83 0.85
C SER A 173 2.03 -19.67 0.43
N SER A 174 2.94 -19.95 1.34
CA SER A 174 4.05 -20.87 1.14
C SER A 174 4.24 -21.75 2.34
N VAL A 175 4.67 -22.98 2.12
CA VAL A 175 5.02 -23.95 3.16
C VAL A 175 6.39 -24.52 2.84
N SER A 176 7.28 -24.54 3.83
CA SER A 176 8.59 -25.15 3.73
C SER A 176 8.74 -26.22 4.82
N TYR A 177 9.38 -27.32 4.47
CA TYR A 177 9.74 -28.38 5.42
C TYR A 177 11.13 -28.92 5.11
N THR A 178 11.86 -29.26 6.16
CA THR A 178 13.18 -29.89 6.06
C THR A 178 13.09 -31.33 6.55
N HIS A 179 13.79 -32.22 5.83
CA HIS A 179 13.83 -33.65 6.13
C HIS A 179 14.70 -33.95 7.35
N LEU A 180 14.33 -35.08 8.00
CA LEU A 180 15.07 -35.76 9.04
C LEU A 180 16.53 -36.05 8.68
N ARG A 181 17.43 -35.72 9.58
CA ARG A 181 18.79 -36.23 9.64
C ARG A 181 19.00 -37.00 10.92
#